data_adec4fa36c1b74395a066f630501bd24
#
_entry.id   adec4fa36c1b74395a066f630501bd24
#
_cell.length_a   1.000
_cell.length_b   1.000
_cell.length_c   1.000
_cell.angle_alpha   90.00
_cell.angle_beta   90.00
_cell.angle_gamma   90.00
#
_symmetry.space_group_name_H-M   'P 1'
#
loop_
_entity.id
_entity.type
_entity.pdbx_description
1 polymer ?
#
loop_
_entity_poly.entity_id
_entity_poly.type
_entity_poly.pdbx_seq_one_letter_code
_entity_poly.pdbx_strand_id
1 'polypeptide(L)'
;MRHVVRSSRFVSLCLLILAPLFTETTHASEERQLVAAINDYRAHPQRCDRRPAQRLAPLALKSNLALPIGYGYGGGLRETLKSSGYSAVAVRSIRIVGAGDAEEAFEQLQDSHCSALLDAQYADIGVSRSRGEWQVVLDSRVGDNRSVGKALLAEVNAARARPRMCGRQRFAAARPLSWNPALGAAAQGHSKAMAYGNYFAHRDPDGDLPADRARAAGYRGRQVGENIAAGQSSPGKAMAGWLASPGHCANLMNPMFTQVGAGFASEARSDEGVYWTIVFGAP
;
A
#
# COMPACT_ATOMS: atom_id res chain seq x y z
N MET A 1 -26.15 -57.05 70.39
CA MET A 1 -25.67 -57.33 69.04
C MET A 1 -25.49 -55.97 68.32
N ARG A 2 -24.27 -55.51 68.14
CA ARG A 2 -23.93 -54.20 67.50
C ARG A 2 -23.45 -54.51 66.11
N HIS A 3 -24.14 -54.00 65.05
CA HIS A 3 -23.73 -54.04 63.69
C HIS A 3 -22.83 -52.85 63.41
N VAL A 4 -21.59 -53.15 63.01
CA VAL A 4 -20.59 -52.17 62.53
C VAL A 4 -20.76 -52.02 61.02
N VAL A 5 -21.20 -50.84 60.57
CA VAL A 5 -21.23 -50.47 59.11
C VAL A 5 -19.88 -49.91 58.75
N ARG A 6 -19.17 -50.59 57.85
CA ARG A 6 -17.92 -50.08 57.23
C ARG A 6 -18.26 -49.19 56.05
N SER A 7 -17.94 -47.92 56.20
CA SER A 7 -18.02 -46.93 55.10
C SER A 7 -16.76 -47.01 54.22
N SER A 8 -16.95 -47.42 52.97
CA SER A 8 -15.89 -47.42 51.96
C SER A 8 -15.82 -46.03 51.30
N ARG A 9 -14.69 -45.32 51.50
CA ARG A 9 -14.44 -44.05 50.84
C ARG A 9 -13.76 -44.31 49.48
N PHE A 10 -14.51 -44.08 48.38
CA PHE A 10 -13.96 -43.99 47.05
C PHE A 10 -13.22 -42.65 46.91
N VAL A 11 -11.91 -42.71 46.77
CA VAL A 11 -11.10 -41.54 46.37
C VAL A 11 -11.16 -41.43 44.86
N SER A 12 -11.95 -40.45 44.38
CA SER A 12 -12.02 -40.12 42.95
C SER A 12 -10.79 -39.28 42.58
N LEU A 13 -9.86 -39.90 41.85
CA LEU A 13 -8.64 -39.26 41.33
C LEU A 13 -9.02 -38.46 40.08
N CYS A 14 -9.30 -37.16 40.24
CA CYS A 14 -9.44 -36.25 39.10
C CYS A 14 -8.03 -36.02 38.47
N LEU A 15 -7.76 -36.67 37.34
CA LEU A 15 -6.68 -36.34 36.46
C LEU A 15 -7.01 -35.01 35.78
N LEU A 16 -6.43 -33.90 36.23
CA LEU A 16 -6.38 -32.64 35.53
C LEU A 16 -5.46 -32.79 34.32
N ILE A 17 -6.04 -32.94 33.14
CA ILE A 17 -5.30 -32.82 31.87
C ILE A 17 -5.00 -31.34 31.68
N LEU A 18 -3.77 -30.93 32.04
CA LEU A 18 -3.21 -29.62 31.65
C LEU A 18 -2.93 -29.67 30.13
N ALA A 19 -3.85 -29.17 29.34
CA ALA A 19 -3.59 -28.90 27.91
C ALA A 19 -2.53 -27.81 27.76
N PRO A 20 -1.64 -27.91 26.76
CA PRO A 20 -0.55 -26.95 26.61
C PRO A 20 -1.04 -25.61 26.07
N LEU A 21 -1.30 -24.66 26.97
CA LEU A 21 -1.56 -23.25 26.65
C LEU A 21 -0.29 -22.46 26.28
N PHE A 22 0.87 -23.14 26.14
CA PHE A 22 2.17 -22.48 26.02
C PHE A 22 2.64 -22.24 24.58
N THR A 23 2.01 -22.81 23.57
CA THR A 23 2.52 -22.73 22.18
C THR A 23 2.08 -21.47 21.43
N GLU A 24 0.91 -20.93 21.69
CA GLU A 24 0.42 -19.73 20.96
C GLU A 24 1.13 -18.43 21.39
N THR A 25 1.51 -18.32 22.67
CA THR A 25 2.17 -17.12 23.19
C THR A 25 3.62 -16.97 22.72
N THR A 26 4.31 -18.09 22.46
CA THR A 26 5.69 -18.07 21.96
C THR A 26 5.76 -17.67 20.49
N HIS A 27 4.87 -18.16 19.64
CA HIS A 27 4.84 -17.81 18.22
C HIS A 27 4.55 -16.33 17.99
N ALA A 28 3.53 -15.77 18.65
CA ALA A 28 3.22 -14.34 18.57
C ALA A 28 4.34 -13.42 19.09
N SER A 29 5.24 -13.93 19.95
CA SER A 29 6.44 -13.19 20.38
C SER A 29 7.51 -13.16 19.31
N GLU A 30 7.76 -14.28 18.61
CA GLU A 30 8.79 -14.39 17.58
C GLU A 30 8.40 -13.64 16.29
N GLU A 31 7.13 -13.68 15.90
CA GLU A 31 6.65 -12.85 14.78
C GLU A 31 6.90 -11.36 15.04
N ARG A 32 6.68 -10.89 16.28
CA ARG A 32 7.01 -9.50 16.67
C ARG A 32 8.51 -9.24 16.70
N GLN A 33 9.34 -10.22 17.09
CA GLN A 33 10.80 -10.09 17.05
C GLN A 33 11.29 -9.95 15.61
N LEU A 34 10.78 -10.76 14.68
CA LEU A 34 11.11 -10.63 13.26
C LEU A 34 10.73 -9.25 12.72
N VAL A 35 9.54 -8.74 13.05
CA VAL A 35 9.12 -7.39 12.62
C VAL A 35 10.02 -6.31 13.23
N ALA A 36 10.46 -6.47 14.48
CA ALA A 36 11.37 -5.53 15.13
C ALA A 36 12.75 -5.53 14.44
N ALA A 37 13.30 -6.71 14.11
CA ALA A 37 14.56 -6.84 13.38
C ALA A 37 14.49 -6.22 11.97
N ILE A 38 13.39 -6.45 11.23
CA ILE A 38 13.14 -5.82 9.94
C ILE A 38 13.07 -4.29 10.08
N ASN A 39 12.39 -3.77 11.10
CA ASN A 39 12.25 -2.33 11.31
C ASN A 39 13.57 -1.69 11.76
N ASP A 40 14.38 -2.37 12.55
CA ASP A 40 15.73 -1.90 12.87
C ASP A 40 16.62 -1.84 11.63
N TYR A 41 16.59 -2.87 10.78
CA TYR A 41 17.29 -2.87 9.51
C TYR A 41 16.83 -1.73 8.58
N ARG A 42 15.54 -1.40 8.55
CA ARG A 42 15.01 -0.26 7.80
C ARG A 42 15.49 1.09 8.34
N ALA A 43 15.63 1.21 9.66
CA ALA A 43 16.13 2.42 10.33
C ALA A 43 17.66 2.59 10.18
N HIS A 44 18.39 1.48 10.13
CA HIS A 44 19.86 1.43 10.06
C HIS A 44 20.33 0.54 8.90
N PRO A 45 19.92 0.85 7.63
CA PRO A 45 20.15 -0.07 6.53
C PRO A 45 21.63 -0.18 6.20
N GLN A 46 22.05 -1.43 6.02
CA GLN A 46 23.34 -1.75 5.42
C GLN A 46 23.23 -1.73 3.88
N ARG A 47 24.27 -2.19 3.20
CA ARG A 47 24.22 -2.32 1.75
C ARG A 47 23.27 -3.44 1.34
N CYS A 48 22.44 -3.18 0.33
CA CYS A 48 21.64 -4.17 -0.35
C CYS A 48 22.06 -4.22 -1.81
N ASP A 49 22.36 -5.39 -2.35
CA ASP A 49 22.82 -5.58 -3.74
C ASP A 49 23.99 -4.66 -4.12
N ARG A 50 24.94 -4.47 -3.20
CA ARG A 50 26.12 -3.57 -3.32
C ARG A 50 25.77 -2.07 -3.45
N ARG A 51 24.50 -1.70 -3.30
CA ARG A 51 24.04 -0.30 -3.33
C ARG A 51 23.87 0.25 -1.92
N PRO A 52 24.21 1.53 -1.68
CA PRO A 52 23.90 2.17 -0.41
C PRO A 52 22.37 2.27 -0.27
N ALA A 53 21.86 1.90 0.90
CA ALA A 53 20.45 2.00 1.20
C ALA A 53 20.15 3.25 2.04
N GLN A 54 18.94 3.77 1.90
CA GLN A 54 18.47 4.92 2.67
C GLN A 54 17.65 4.46 3.88
N ARG A 55 17.68 5.25 4.94
CA ARG A 55 16.81 5.04 6.11
C ARG A 55 15.35 5.16 5.71
N LEU A 56 14.54 4.24 6.19
CA LEU A 56 13.11 4.18 5.91
C LEU A 56 12.29 4.20 7.21
N ALA A 57 11.06 4.63 7.09
CA ALA A 57 10.09 4.52 8.17
C ALA A 57 9.81 3.04 8.51
N PRO A 58 9.46 2.73 9.78
CA PRO A 58 9.11 1.38 10.18
C PRO A 58 7.81 0.91 9.49
N LEU A 59 7.74 -0.39 9.25
CA LEU A 59 6.52 -1.07 8.80
C LEU A 59 5.57 -1.23 9.99
N ALA A 60 4.28 -1.00 9.78
CA ALA A 60 3.25 -1.22 10.79
C ALA A 60 2.75 -2.66 10.73
N LEU A 61 2.87 -3.39 11.84
CA LEU A 61 2.36 -4.75 11.96
C LEU A 61 0.82 -4.76 11.87
N LYS A 62 0.29 -5.59 10.97
CA LYS A 62 -1.13 -5.78 10.72
C LYS A 62 -1.52 -7.25 10.85
N SER A 63 -2.36 -7.58 11.79
CA SER A 63 -2.81 -8.96 12.02
C SER A 63 -3.63 -9.52 10.86
N ASN A 64 -4.43 -8.69 10.20
CA ASN A 64 -5.21 -9.09 9.03
C ASN A 64 -4.39 -9.18 7.72
N LEU A 65 -3.11 -8.81 7.76
CA LEU A 65 -2.12 -9.04 6.69
C LEU A 65 -1.30 -10.31 6.96
N ALA A 66 -1.39 -10.89 8.16
CA ALA A 66 -0.73 -12.13 8.54
C ALA A 66 -1.51 -13.34 8.00
N LEU A 67 -1.20 -13.77 6.79
CA LEU A 67 -1.86 -14.90 6.12
C LEU A 67 -1.27 -16.24 6.59
N PRO A 68 -2.09 -17.31 6.66
CA PRO A 68 -1.59 -18.65 6.92
C PRO A 68 -0.52 -19.06 5.88
N ILE A 69 0.44 -19.91 6.32
CA ILE A 69 1.51 -20.39 5.46
C ILE A 69 0.96 -21.06 4.20
N GLY A 70 1.53 -20.72 3.05
CA GLY A 70 1.15 -21.29 1.75
C GLY A 70 0.02 -20.54 1.04
N TYR A 71 -0.64 -19.61 1.69
CA TYR A 71 -1.62 -18.74 1.03
C TYR A 71 -0.94 -17.61 0.26
N GLY A 72 -1.52 -17.25 -0.89
CA GLY A 72 -1.06 -16.09 -1.67
C GLY A 72 -0.02 -16.39 -2.76
N TYR A 73 0.20 -17.67 -3.10
CA TYR A 73 0.96 -18.05 -4.28
C TYR A 73 0.04 -18.27 -5.48
N GLY A 74 0.40 -17.74 -6.63
CA GLY A 74 -0.33 -18.00 -7.87
C GLY A 74 -1.55 -17.10 -8.16
N GLY A 75 -1.54 -15.85 -7.70
CA GLY A 75 -2.55 -14.84 -8.10
C GLY A 75 -3.70 -14.60 -7.12
N GLY A 76 -3.86 -15.44 -6.10
CA GLY A 76 -4.94 -15.32 -5.11
C GLY A 76 -4.62 -14.46 -3.88
N LEU A 77 -3.43 -13.84 -3.80
CA LEU A 77 -2.98 -13.11 -2.60
C LEU A 77 -3.91 -11.94 -2.25
N ARG A 78 -4.28 -11.13 -3.22
CA ARG A 78 -5.18 -9.99 -3.03
C ARG A 78 -6.58 -10.44 -2.59
N GLU A 79 -7.12 -11.49 -3.20
CA GLU A 79 -8.44 -12.03 -2.85
C GLU A 79 -8.44 -12.65 -1.45
N THR A 80 -7.37 -13.35 -1.07
CA THR A 80 -7.20 -13.89 0.28
C THR A 80 -7.13 -12.76 1.32
N LEU A 81 -6.41 -11.68 1.03
CA LEU A 81 -6.35 -10.51 1.92
C LEU A 81 -7.70 -9.81 2.05
N LYS A 82 -8.43 -9.70 0.95
CA LYS A 82 -9.79 -9.15 0.96
C LYS A 82 -10.73 -9.96 1.85
N SER A 83 -10.65 -11.29 1.81
CA SER A 83 -11.45 -12.16 2.69
C SER A 83 -11.06 -12.03 4.17
N SER A 84 -9.81 -11.63 4.48
CA SER A 84 -9.36 -11.30 5.84
C SER A 84 -9.71 -9.86 6.28
N GLY A 85 -10.44 -9.11 5.44
CA GLY A 85 -10.80 -7.71 5.71
C GLY A 85 -9.65 -6.72 5.49
N TYR A 86 -8.62 -7.10 4.70
CA TYR A 86 -7.51 -6.23 4.38
C TYR A 86 -7.58 -5.73 2.94
N SER A 87 -7.62 -4.40 2.77
CA SER A 87 -7.61 -3.75 1.45
C SER A 87 -6.17 -3.53 0.97
N ALA A 88 -5.67 -4.50 0.21
CA ALA A 88 -4.31 -4.48 -0.29
C ALA A 88 -4.14 -3.53 -1.49
N VAL A 89 -3.06 -2.76 -1.48
CA VAL A 89 -2.70 -1.83 -2.58
C VAL A 89 -1.65 -2.47 -3.49
N ALA A 90 -0.48 -2.80 -2.95
CA ALA A 90 0.56 -3.53 -3.68
C ALA A 90 1.26 -4.49 -2.72
N VAL A 91 0.86 -5.73 -2.79
CA VAL A 91 1.33 -6.76 -1.88
C VAL A 91 2.48 -7.56 -2.47
N ARG A 92 3.37 -7.96 -1.58
CA ARG A 92 4.42 -8.95 -1.83
C ARG A 92 4.43 -9.98 -0.70
N SER A 93 4.33 -11.24 -1.06
CA SER A 93 4.51 -12.35 -0.12
C SER A 93 5.89 -12.95 -0.28
N ILE A 94 6.56 -13.20 0.84
CA ILE A 94 7.88 -13.85 0.92
C ILE A 94 7.73 -15.03 1.86
N ARG A 95 8.17 -16.21 1.42
CA ARG A 95 8.20 -17.43 2.24
C ARG A 95 9.63 -17.77 2.59
N ILE A 96 9.88 -18.06 3.86
CA ILE A 96 11.13 -18.54 4.41
C ILE A 96 10.92 -19.96 4.91
N VAL A 97 11.81 -20.86 4.59
CA VAL A 97 11.73 -22.27 4.98
C VAL A 97 13.00 -22.66 5.71
N GLY A 98 12.86 -23.39 6.81
CA GLY A 98 13.97 -23.91 7.58
C GLY A 98 14.53 -22.97 8.64
N ALA A 99 13.94 -21.80 8.85
CA ALA A 99 14.32 -20.90 9.93
C ALA A 99 13.66 -21.32 11.25
N GLY A 100 14.46 -21.67 12.23
CA GLY A 100 14.02 -22.14 13.54
C GLY A 100 13.48 -21.04 14.45
N ASP A 101 13.92 -19.80 14.25
CA ASP A 101 13.54 -18.63 15.04
C ASP A 101 13.51 -17.34 14.21
N ALA A 102 13.25 -16.21 14.86
CA ALA A 102 13.13 -14.90 14.21
C ALA A 102 14.47 -14.36 13.69
N GLU A 103 15.59 -14.72 14.32
CA GLU A 103 16.93 -14.29 13.94
C GLU A 103 17.35 -14.96 12.63
N GLU A 104 17.23 -16.28 12.56
CA GLU A 104 17.49 -17.04 11.32
C GLU A 104 16.58 -16.62 10.16
N ALA A 105 15.29 -16.36 10.46
CA ALA A 105 14.36 -15.87 9.46
C ALA A 105 14.75 -14.48 8.94
N PHE A 106 15.22 -13.60 9.82
CA PHE A 106 15.68 -12.27 9.43
C PHE A 106 16.97 -12.34 8.58
N GLU A 107 17.94 -13.17 8.94
CA GLU A 107 19.17 -13.37 8.17
C GLU A 107 18.86 -13.80 6.73
N GLN A 108 18.00 -14.81 6.56
CA GLN A 108 17.58 -15.26 5.23
C GLN A 108 16.84 -14.17 4.43
N LEU A 109 16.00 -13.37 5.10
CA LEU A 109 15.33 -12.23 4.49
C LEU A 109 16.31 -11.14 4.06
N GLN A 110 17.30 -10.84 4.89
CA GLN A 110 18.31 -9.83 4.60
C GLN A 110 19.17 -10.26 3.41
N ASP A 111 19.59 -11.51 3.35
CA ASP A 111 20.47 -12.02 2.31
C ASP A 111 19.77 -12.12 0.94
N SER A 112 18.52 -12.61 0.93
CA SER A 112 17.84 -12.94 -0.33
C SER A 112 16.79 -11.91 -0.76
N HIS A 113 16.32 -11.06 0.16
CA HIS A 113 15.18 -10.17 -0.07
C HIS A 113 15.40 -8.74 0.45
N CYS A 114 16.65 -8.31 0.68
CA CYS A 114 16.97 -6.98 1.20
C CYS A 114 16.31 -5.86 0.38
N SER A 115 16.24 -6.00 -0.94
CA SER A 115 15.61 -5.03 -1.82
C SER A 115 14.11 -4.88 -1.55
N ALA A 116 13.43 -5.94 -1.15
CA ALA A 116 12.02 -5.87 -0.74
C ALA A 116 11.86 -5.24 0.64
N LEU A 117 12.72 -5.60 1.60
CA LEU A 117 12.68 -5.00 2.94
C LEU A 117 13.00 -3.50 2.91
N LEU A 118 13.87 -3.07 2.01
CA LEU A 118 14.29 -1.68 1.83
C LEU A 118 13.54 -0.95 0.70
N ASP A 119 12.42 -1.46 0.26
CA ASP A 119 11.55 -0.73 -0.65
C ASP A 119 10.67 0.26 0.13
N ALA A 120 10.83 1.55 -0.21
CA ALA A 120 10.10 2.65 0.45
C ALA A 120 8.58 2.62 0.19
N GLN A 121 8.13 1.85 -0.82
CA GLN A 121 6.71 1.72 -1.08
C GLN A 121 5.96 0.98 0.03
N TYR A 122 6.62 0.03 0.72
CA TYR A 122 5.96 -0.75 1.76
C TYR A 122 5.86 -0.01 3.09
N ALA A 123 4.68 -0.06 3.70
CA ALA A 123 4.36 0.60 4.96
C ALA A 123 3.70 -0.34 5.99
N ASP A 124 3.09 -1.42 5.53
CA ASP A 124 2.46 -2.42 6.39
C ASP A 124 3.12 -3.79 6.21
N ILE A 125 3.13 -4.58 7.29
CA ILE A 125 3.68 -5.92 7.33
C ILE A 125 2.75 -6.86 8.10
N GLY A 126 2.56 -8.07 7.57
CA GLY A 126 2.00 -9.21 8.29
C GLY A 126 3.02 -10.33 8.33
N VAL A 127 3.11 -11.03 9.47
CA VAL A 127 4.01 -12.16 9.65
C VAL A 127 3.22 -13.33 10.22
N SER A 128 3.45 -14.50 9.67
CA SER A 128 2.91 -15.76 10.16
C SER A 128 4.01 -16.81 10.22
N ARG A 129 3.95 -17.70 11.21
CA ARG A 129 4.87 -18.81 11.39
C ARG A 129 4.12 -20.11 11.61
N SER A 130 4.58 -21.19 11.00
CA SER A 130 4.09 -22.53 11.27
C SER A 130 5.14 -23.58 10.87
N ARG A 131 5.46 -24.53 11.76
CA ARG A 131 6.30 -25.70 11.49
C ARG A 131 7.67 -25.38 10.85
N GLY A 132 8.36 -24.33 11.33
CA GLY A 132 9.66 -23.92 10.77
C GLY A 132 9.58 -23.18 9.44
N GLU A 133 8.40 -22.76 9.04
CA GLU A 133 8.18 -21.89 7.90
C GLU A 133 7.63 -20.54 8.34
N TRP A 134 8.06 -19.50 7.66
CA TRP A 134 7.61 -18.12 7.88
C TRP A 134 7.02 -17.57 6.59
N GLN A 135 5.98 -16.78 6.74
CA GLN A 135 5.42 -15.99 5.65
C GLN A 135 5.39 -14.54 6.06
N VAL A 136 6.07 -13.71 5.29
CA VAL A 136 6.08 -12.26 5.43
C VAL A 136 5.29 -11.67 4.28
N VAL A 137 4.28 -10.89 4.59
CA VAL A 137 3.48 -10.17 3.61
C VAL A 137 3.72 -8.68 3.81
N LEU A 138 4.23 -8.03 2.79
CA LEU A 138 4.46 -6.59 2.75
C LEU A 138 3.37 -5.94 1.90
N ASP A 139 2.82 -4.82 2.35
CA ASP A 139 1.89 -4.02 1.53
C ASP A 139 2.25 -2.54 1.53
N SER A 140 1.98 -1.90 0.41
CA SER A 140 2.14 -0.46 0.29
C SER A 140 0.93 0.25 0.89
N ARG A 141 1.18 1.27 1.70
CA ARG A 141 0.13 2.21 2.09
C ARG A 141 0.20 3.42 1.17
N VAL A 142 -0.84 3.65 0.39
CA VAL A 142 -0.99 4.98 -0.19
C VAL A 142 -1.29 5.92 0.98
N GLY A 143 -0.45 6.93 1.17
CA GLY A 143 -0.58 7.91 2.25
C GLY A 143 -1.97 8.58 2.27
N ASP A 144 -2.25 9.39 3.28
CA ASP A 144 -3.47 10.18 3.26
C ASP A 144 -3.51 11.15 2.05
N ASN A 145 -4.71 11.57 1.65
CA ASN A 145 -4.89 12.42 0.45
C ASN A 145 -4.08 13.72 0.48
N ARG A 146 -3.78 14.25 1.67
CA ARG A 146 -2.98 15.48 1.78
C ARG A 146 -1.51 15.21 1.50
N SER A 147 -0.96 14.13 2.04
CA SER A 147 0.44 13.73 1.78
C SER A 147 0.65 13.33 0.32
N VAL A 148 -0.29 12.59 -0.25
CA VAL A 148 -0.31 12.20 -1.67
C VAL A 148 -0.41 13.42 -2.58
N GLY A 149 -1.31 14.36 -2.27
CA GLY A 149 -1.45 15.60 -3.03
C GLY A 149 -0.17 16.43 -3.03
N LYS A 150 0.51 16.54 -1.89
CA LYS A 150 1.82 17.22 -1.80
C LYS A 150 2.91 16.51 -2.60
N ALA A 151 2.96 15.18 -2.54
CA ALA A 151 3.93 14.38 -3.28
C ALA A 151 3.71 14.55 -4.79
N LEU A 152 2.48 14.42 -5.29
CA LEU A 152 2.17 14.61 -6.71
C LEU A 152 2.46 16.04 -7.18
N LEU A 153 2.16 17.06 -6.38
CA LEU A 153 2.51 18.45 -6.70
C LEU A 153 4.02 18.63 -6.87
N ALA A 154 4.82 18.05 -5.96
CA ALA A 154 6.27 18.11 -6.03
C ALA A 154 6.82 17.41 -7.28
N GLU A 155 6.33 16.20 -7.58
CA GLU A 155 6.72 15.40 -8.76
C GLU A 155 6.36 16.11 -10.07
N VAL A 156 5.16 16.67 -10.17
CA VAL A 156 4.73 17.44 -11.34
C VAL A 156 5.62 18.67 -11.55
N ASN A 157 5.90 19.42 -10.48
CA ASN A 157 6.75 20.61 -10.57
C ASN A 157 8.21 20.27 -10.90
N ALA A 158 8.72 19.16 -10.39
CA ALA A 158 10.04 18.65 -10.77
C ALA A 158 10.10 18.27 -12.28
N ALA A 159 9.03 17.64 -12.80
CA ALA A 159 8.93 17.32 -14.23
C ALA A 159 8.85 18.57 -15.10
N ARG A 160 8.07 19.59 -14.70
CA ARG A 160 7.89 20.86 -15.41
C ARG A 160 9.13 21.75 -15.42
N ALA A 161 10.01 21.60 -14.45
CA ALA A 161 11.23 22.42 -14.33
C ALA A 161 12.24 22.20 -15.47
N ARG A 162 12.08 21.15 -16.28
CA ARG A 162 13.02 20.80 -17.36
C ARG A 162 12.29 20.58 -18.68
N PRO A 163 12.88 20.94 -19.84
CA PRO A 163 12.32 20.60 -21.14
C PRO A 163 12.15 19.08 -21.28
N ARG A 164 11.12 18.64 -21.97
CA ARG A 164 10.79 17.21 -22.10
C ARG A 164 10.21 16.89 -23.48
N MET A 165 10.49 15.68 -23.95
CA MET A 165 9.76 15.08 -25.06
C MET A 165 8.54 14.33 -24.53
N CYS A 166 7.36 14.64 -25.03
CA CYS A 166 6.13 13.90 -24.81
C CYS A 166 5.76 13.22 -26.14
N GLY A 167 6.13 11.97 -26.29
CA GLY A 167 6.13 11.32 -27.60
C GLY A 167 7.05 12.04 -28.60
N ARG A 168 6.46 12.53 -29.69
CA ARG A 168 7.19 13.28 -30.74
C ARG A 168 7.22 14.80 -30.48
N GLN A 169 6.45 15.31 -29.54
CA GLN A 169 6.33 16.74 -29.27
C GLN A 169 7.30 17.15 -28.18
N ARG A 170 8.06 18.22 -28.44
CA ARG A 170 8.94 18.84 -27.45
C ARG A 170 8.21 19.93 -26.70
N PHE A 171 8.27 19.85 -25.36
CA PHE A 171 7.81 20.89 -24.47
C PHE A 171 8.99 21.60 -23.81
N ALA A 172 8.97 22.92 -23.76
CA ALA A 172 9.89 23.70 -22.94
C ALA A 172 9.60 23.46 -21.45
N ALA A 173 10.54 23.87 -20.60
CA ALA A 173 10.25 23.98 -19.18
C ALA A 173 9.03 24.92 -18.96
N ALA A 174 8.16 24.55 -18.05
CA ALA A 174 6.96 25.32 -17.73
C ALA A 174 7.00 25.81 -16.26
N ARG A 175 6.29 26.90 -15.98
CA ARG A 175 6.18 27.42 -14.62
C ARG A 175 5.60 26.35 -13.66
N PRO A 176 6.01 26.35 -12.38
CA PRO A 176 5.44 25.46 -11.40
C PRO A 176 3.95 25.73 -11.22
N LEU A 177 3.19 24.68 -10.95
CA LEU A 177 1.79 24.75 -10.61
C LEU A 177 1.61 25.02 -9.11
N SER A 178 0.56 25.75 -8.75
CA SER A 178 0.11 25.94 -7.38
C SER A 178 -1.05 24.99 -7.06
N TRP A 179 -1.15 24.58 -5.80
CA TRP A 179 -2.27 23.76 -5.35
C TRP A 179 -3.56 24.55 -5.33
N ASN A 180 -4.63 23.97 -5.88
CA ASN A 180 -5.98 24.50 -5.79
C ASN A 180 -6.90 23.50 -5.08
N PRO A 181 -7.53 23.87 -3.94
CA PRO A 181 -8.37 22.96 -3.16
C PRO A 181 -9.60 22.44 -3.92
N ALA A 182 -10.21 23.25 -4.77
CA ALA A 182 -11.38 22.84 -5.57
C ALA A 182 -11.00 21.77 -6.60
N LEU A 183 -9.85 21.94 -7.29
CA LEU A 183 -9.31 20.91 -8.18
C LEU A 183 -8.94 19.64 -7.41
N GLY A 184 -8.40 19.78 -6.18
CA GLY A 184 -8.13 18.65 -5.31
C GLY A 184 -9.39 17.88 -4.90
N ALA A 185 -10.47 18.61 -4.58
CA ALA A 185 -11.75 17.99 -4.24
C ALA A 185 -12.37 17.25 -5.45
N ALA A 186 -12.31 17.86 -6.65
CA ALA A 186 -12.77 17.23 -7.88
C ALA A 186 -11.98 15.95 -8.19
N ALA A 187 -10.65 16.01 -8.11
CA ALA A 187 -9.77 14.86 -8.32
C ALA A 187 -10.05 13.71 -7.33
N GLN A 188 -10.20 14.05 -6.06
CA GLN A 188 -10.53 13.09 -5.01
C GLN A 188 -11.90 12.44 -5.20
N GLY A 189 -12.90 13.25 -5.56
CA GLY A 189 -14.25 12.77 -5.86
C GLY A 189 -14.26 11.78 -7.02
N HIS A 190 -13.56 12.12 -8.11
CA HIS A 190 -13.47 11.25 -9.28
C HIS A 190 -12.70 9.94 -9.02
N SER A 191 -11.57 10.01 -8.30
CA SER A 191 -10.86 8.79 -7.89
C SER A 191 -11.75 7.86 -7.07
N LYS A 192 -12.56 8.40 -6.14
CA LYS A 192 -13.54 7.63 -5.38
C LYS A 192 -14.64 7.05 -6.28
N ALA A 193 -15.18 7.84 -7.20
CA ALA A 193 -16.21 7.38 -8.12
C ALA A 193 -15.71 6.19 -8.96
N MET A 194 -14.50 6.30 -9.53
CA MET A 194 -13.87 5.21 -10.27
C MET A 194 -13.66 3.97 -9.40
N ALA A 195 -13.12 4.13 -8.18
CA ALA A 195 -12.82 3.03 -7.29
C ALA A 195 -14.08 2.29 -6.83
N TYR A 196 -15.09 2.99 -6.34
CA TYR A 196 -16.32 2.40 -5.81
C TYR A 196 -17.30 1.97 -6.91
N GLY A 197 -17.30 2.68 -8.05
CA GLY A 197 -18.10 2.33 -9.23
C GLY A 197 -17.45 1.28 -10.11
N ASN A 198 -16.20 0.88 -9.82
CA ASN A 198 -15.41 -0.07 -10.60
C ASN A 198 -15.37 0.27 -12.10
N TYR A 199 -15.02 1.50 -12.44
CA TYR A 199 -14.83 1.97 -13.82
C TYR A 199 -13.54 2.78 -13.95
N PHE A 200 -13.06 2.94 -15.18
CA PHE A 200 -11.88 3.74 -15.48
C PHE A 200 -12.13 4.59 -16.74
N ALA A 201 -12.54 5.85 -16.54
CA ALA A 201 -12.86 6.77 -17.62
C ALA A 201 -12.79 8.23 -17.16
N HIS A 202 -12.52 9.15 -18.08
CA HIS A 202 -12.60 10.60 -17.82
C HIS A 202 -14.04 11.12 -17.65
N ARG A 203 -14.99 10.54 -18.39
CA ARG A 203 -16.42 10.78 -18.22
C ARG A 203 -16.95 9.78 -17.20
N ASP A 204 -17.62 10.25 -16.18
CA ASP A 204 -18.27 9.38 -15.22
C ASP A 204 -19.62 8.82 -15.74
N PRO A 205 -20.21 7.83 -15.05
CA PRO A 205 -21.47 7.23 -15.47
C PRO A 205 -22.64 8.22 -15.58
N ASP A 206 -22.62 9.30 -14.80
CA ASP A 206 -23.66 10.34 -14.82
C ASP A 206 -23.46 11.32 -15.99
N GLY A 207 -22.33 11.18 -16.71
CA GLY A 207 -22.04 11.97 -17.90
C GLY A 207 -21.14 13.17 -17.66
N ASP A 208 -20.75 13.45 -16.42
CA ASP A 208 -19.92 14.59 -16.07
C ASP A 208 -18.49 14.43 -16.59
N LEU A 209 -17.98 15.52 -17.14
CA LEU A 209 -16.59 15.66 -17.58
C LEU A 209 -15.72 16.28 -16.47
N PRO A 210 -14.39 16.23 -16.58
CA PRO A 210 -13.48 16.84 -15.60
C PRO A 210 -13.81 18.32 -15.28
N ALA A 211 -14.21 19.08 -16.29
CA ALA A 211 -14.60 20.47 -16.11
C ALA A 211 -15.88 20.64 -15.29
N ASP A 212 -16.84 19.71 -15.44
CA ASP A 212 -18.10 19.76 -14.71
C ASP A 212 -17.87 19.46 -13.23
N ARG A 213 -17.10 18.40 -12.93
CA ARG A 213 -16.67 18.07 -11.58
C ARG A 213 -15.85 19.18 -10.92
N ALA A 214 -14.94 19.80 -11.66
CA ALA A 214 -14.16 20.94 -11.15
C ALA A 214 -15.07 22.13 -10.79
N ARG A 215 -16.03 22.47 -11.64
CA ARG A 215 -17.03 23.53 -11.37
C ARG A 215 -17.91 23.19 -10.17
N ALA A 216 -18.40 21.96 -10.08
CA ALA A 216 -19.19 21.48 -8.94
C ALA A 216 -18.41 21.59 -7.63
N ALA A 217 -17.10 21.35 -7.66
CA ALA A 217 -16.20 21.51 -6.53
C ALA A 217 -15.83 22.99 -6.23
N GLY A 218 -16.34 23.96 -7.01
CA GLY A 218 -16.12 25.40 -6.80
C GLY A 218 -14.98 25.99 -7.61
N TYR A 219 -14.37 25.27 -8.57
CA TYR A 219 -13.37 25.84 -9.46
C TYR A 219 -13.98 26.80 -10.46
N ARG A 220 -13.36 27.98 -10.67
CA ARG A 220 -13.88 29.04 -11.53
C ARG A 220 -12.99 29.38 -12.74
N GLY A 221 -11.92 28.61 -12.95
CA GLY A 221 -11.03 28.80 -14.10
C GLY A 221 -11.67 28.38 -15.42
N ARG A 222 -11.04 28.79 -16.52
CA ARG A 222 -11.58 28.65 -17.90
C ARG A 222 -11.21 27.31 -18.52
N GLN A 223 -10.06 26.78 -18.19
CA GLN A 223 -9.57 25.52 -18.77
C GLN A 223 -9.33 24.48 -17.66
N VAL A 224 -9.72 23.26 -17.95
CA VAL A 224 -9.49 22.11 -17.09
C VAL A 224 -8.90 20.98 -17.94
N GLY A 225 -7.83 20.37 -17.43
CA GLY A 225 -7.25 19.14 -17.97
C GLY A 225 -7.23 18.07 -16.89
N GLU A 226 -7.17 16.81 -17.29
CA GLU A 226 -7.16 15.71 -16.35
C GLU A 226 -6.23 14.59 -16.83
N ASN A 227 -5.49 13.98 -15.91
CA ASN A 227 -4.89 12.67 -16.10
C ASN A 227 -5.45 11.73 -15.05
N ILE A 228 -5.78 10.51 -15.47
CA ILE A 228 -6.17 9.41 -14.59
C ILE A 228 -5.18 8.25 -14.72
N ALA A 229 -5.08 7.45 -13.67
CA ALA A 229 -4.29 6.21 -13.67
C ALA A 229 -4.91 5.20 -12.69
N ALA A 230 -4.67 3.90 -12.91
CA ALA A 230 -5.21 2.85 -12.07
C ALA A 230 -4.18 1.72 -11.89
N GLY A 231 -4.17 1.11 -10.70
CA GLY A 231 -3.27 0.00 -10.37
C GLY A 231 -1.89 0.38 -9.84
N GLN A 232 -1.48 1.66 -9.89
CA GLN A 232 -0.16 2.07 -9.39
C GLN A 232 -0.17 2.18 -7.87
N SER A 233 0.89 1.63 -7.25
CA SER A 233 1.00 1.52 -5.79
C SER A 233 1.55 2.77 -5.09
N SER A 234 1.97 3.81 -5.85
CA SER A 234 2.52 5.03 -5.27
C SER A 234 2.36 6.24 -6.18
N PRO A 235 2.41 7.49 -5.63
CA PRO A 235 2.39 8.71 -6.42
C PRO A 235 3.46 8.74 -7.50
N GLY A 236 4.70 8.32 -7.18
CA GLY A 236 5.80 8.29 -8.14
C GLY A 236 5.58 7.30 -9.29
N LYS A 237 4.93 6.15 -9.04
CA LYS A 237 4.57 5.20 -10.10
C LYS A 237 3.46 5.74 -11.00
N ALA A 238 2.43 6.39 -10.43
CA ALA A 238 1.39 7.07 -11.21
C ALA A 238 2.02 8.18 -12.08
N MET A 239 2.89 8.99 -11.51
CA MET A 239 3.61 10.04 -12.23
C MET A 239 4.50 9.49 -13.36
N ALA A 240 5.24 8.40 -13.11
CA ALA A 240 6.05 7.73 -14.14
C ALA A 240 5.19 7.23 -15.30
N GLY A 241 4.02 6.64 -15.01
CA GLY A 241 3.05 6.21 -16.02
C GLY A 241 2.53 7.38 -16.86
N TRP A 242 2.16 8.49 -16.24
CA TRP A 242 1.72 9.68 -16.96
C TRP A 242 2.82 10.29 -17.82
N LEU A 243 4.06 10.34 -17.33
CA LEU A 243 5.19 10.85 -18.11
C LEU A 243 5.56 9.96 -19.31
N ALA A 244 5.32 8.65 -19.22
CA ALA A 244 5.55 7.72 -20.31
C ALA A 244 4.48 7.78 -21.40
N SER A 245 3.28 8.30 -21.10
CA SER A 245 2.16 8.45 -22.04
C SER A 245 2.21 9.82 -22.73
N PRO A 246 2.28 9.92 -24.06
CA PRO A 246 2.41 11.19 -24.75
C PRO A 246 1.33 12.23 -24.41
N GLY A 247 0.07 11.80 -24.33
CA GLY A 247 -1.07 12.70 -24.02
C GLY A 247 -1.05 13.18 -22.56
N HIS A 248 -0.82 12.27 -21.61
CA HIS A 248 -0.71 12.64 -20.20
C HIS A 248 0.52 13.52 -19.94
N CYS A 249 1.64 13.21 -20.56
CA CYS A 249 2.86 14.02 -20.50
C CYS A 249 2.62 15.43 -21.05
N ALA A 250 1.88 15.55 -22.17
CA ALA A 250 1.51 16.86 -22.73
C ALA A 250 0.67 17.71 -21.77
N ASN A 251 -0.29 17.09 -21.07
CA ASN A 251 -1.06 17.77 -20.03
C ASN A 251 -0.18 18.25 -18.88
N LEU A 252 0.74 17.40 -18.39
CA LEU A 252 1.69 17.76 -17.33
C LEU A 252 2.58 18.94 -17.72
N MET A 253 3.00 19.01 -18.98
CA MET A 253 3.92 20.04 -19.51
C MET A 253 3.22 21.25 -20.09
N ASN A 254 1.88 21.26 -20.16
CA ASN A 254 1.13 22.36 -20.76
C ASN A 254 1.37 23.68 -20.00
N PRO A 255 1.93 24.71 -20.66
CA PRO A 255 2.26 25.98 -20.02
C PRO A 255 1.03 26.82 -19.63
N MET A 256 -0.13 26.52 -20.21
CA MET A 256 -1.40 27.22 -19.89
C MET A 256 -1.90 26.89 -18.49
N PHE A 257 -1.62 25.71 -17.98
CA PHE A 257 -2.00 25.35 -16.63
C PHE A 257 -1.10 26.01 -15.58
N THR A 258 -1.72 26.62 -14.58
CA THR A 258 -1.07 27.30 -13.46
C THR A 258 -1.46 26.72 -12.11
N GLN A 259 -2.52 25.90 -12.07
CA GLN A 259 -3.06 25.30 -10.86
C GLN A 259 -3.26 23.81 -11.04
N VAL A 260 -3.22 23.07 -9.92
CA VAL A 260 -3.40 21.63 -9.92
C VAL A 260 -4.07 21.17 -8.61
N GLY A 261 -4.82 20.10 -8.71
CA GLY A 261 -5.30 19.31 -7.59
C GLY A 261 -5.15 17.84 -7.92
N ALA A 262 -4.93 17.01 -6.92
CA ALA A 262 -4.80 15.58 -7.10
C ALA A 262 -5.49 14.83 -5.97
N GLY A 263 -5.90 13.59 -6.26
CA GLY A 263 -6.50 12.68 -5.32
C GLY A 263 -6.29 11.25 -5.74
N PHE A 264 -6.54 10.34 -4.81
CA PHE A 264 -6.58 8.91 -5.07
C PHE A 264 -7.66 8.23 -4.23
N ALA A 265 -8.08 7.06 -4.64
CA ALA A 265 -8.90 6.18 -3.82
C ALA A 265 -8.47 4.73 -4.01
N SER A 266 -8.60 3.94 -2.96
CA SER A 266 -8.40 2.49 -3.00
C SER A 266 -9.70 1.79 -2.63
N GLU A 267 -10.06 0.76 -3.42
CA GLU A 267 -11.18 -0.14 -3.14
C GLU A 267 -10.76 -1.56 -3.52
N ALA A 268 -10.66 -2.43 -2.52
CA ALA A 268 -10.19 -3.81 -2.72
C ALA A 268 -11.08 -4.63 -3.66
N ARG A 269 -12.35 -4.27 -3.79
CA ARG A 269 -13.31 -4.96 -4.65
C ARG A 269 -13.31 -4.48 -6.10
N SER A 270 -12.60 -3.39 -6.39
CA SER A 270 -12.45 -2.91 -7.75
C SER A 270 -11.32 -3.66 -8.49
N ASP A 271 -11.40 -3.70 -9.81
CA ASP A 271 -10.48 -4.48 -10.66
C ASP A 271 -9.02 -4.02 -10.49
N GLU A 272 -8.80 -2.73 -10.41
CA GLU A 272 -7.46 -2.13 -10.32
C GLU A 272 -6.99 -1.86 -8.88
N GLY A 273 -7.91 -1.85 -7.92
CA GLY A 273 -7.64 -1.66 -6.49
C GLY A 273 -7.30 -0.22 -6.10
N VAL A 274 -6.59 0.54 -6.93
CA VAL A 274 -6.22 1.94 -6.66
C VAL A 274 -6.43 2.79 -7.90
N TYR A 275 -7.03 3.97 -7.71
CA TYR A 275 -7.33 4.93 -8.79
C TYR A 275 -6.79 6.30 -8.44
N TRP A 276 -6.15 6.94 -9.41
CA TRP A 276 -5.47 8.21 -9.30
C TRP A 276 -6.08 9.22 -10.24
N THR A 277 -6.27 10.43 -9.77
CA THR A 277 -6.70 11.56 -10.60
C THR A 277 -5.84 12.77 -10.29
N ILE A 278 -5.38 13.45 -11.33
CA ILE A 278 -4.81 14.79 -11.24
C ILE A 278 -5.56 15.73 -12.18
N VAL A 279 -6.04 16.85 -11.66
CA VAL A 279 -6.80 17.84 -12.39
C VAL A 279 -5.99 19.13 -12.46
N PHE A 280 -5.79 19.61 -13.68
CA PHE A 280 -5.08 20.86 -13.99
C PHE A 280 -6.07 21.98 -14.26
N GLY A 281 -5.69 23.22 -13.94
CA GLY A 281 -6.52 24.38 -14.17
C GLY A 281 -5.73 25.60 -14.66
N ALA A 282 -6.40 26.39 -15.49
CA ALA A 282 -5.99 27.74 -15.84
C ALA A 282 -7.10 28.72 -15.45
N PRO A 283 -6.78 29.91 -14.86
CA PRO A 283 -7.72 30.92 -14.44
C PRO A 283 -8.60 31.45 -15.58
#